data_3be64fb2b98d20ef1812761033cdbde8
#
_entry.id   3be64fb2b98d20ef1812761033cdbde8
#
_cell.length_a   1.000
_cell.length_b   1.000
_cell.length_c   1.000
_cell.angle_alpha   90.00
_cell.angle_beta   90.00
_cell.angle_gamma   90.00
#
_symmetry.space_group_name_H-M   'P 1'
#
loop_
_entity.id
_entity.type
_entity.pdbx_description
1 polymer ?
#
loop_
_entity_poly.entity_id
_entity_poly.type
_entity_poly.pdbx_seq_one_letter_code
_entity_poly.pdbx_strand_id
1 'polypeptide(L)'
;MKKISVPEAKQLPSGAYRCRVKVDGKTYSFTAAKKSDAEQEARDFKLGYLSAPEEKTLLTVSGAIDLYLAANEKSISPSTKRGYKTIQNNRLQSLMSMPVSSLTDALCQRAINLETVSPKSVKNAWALVSAAVKHQTGKTFTVYLPKLTQEEHPFLQPEQIQTFLSVIEGTPCEIPALLGLHSLRRSEIMGLKWRSVDLKNDLLYIRGSTVYDEDNKIVNKPDNKNKTSRRTIPIMIPRLKDLLSSAPHDSEFVVTCNPNTIWAQVNRICAANGLPKIGTHGLRHSFCSLAYHLGVSEKVAMKIGGWADYQTMRKIYTHVADSDIAASVKSISDFFAPKP
;
A
#
# COMPACT_ATOMS: atom_id res chain seq x y z
N MET A 1 4.07 -65.79 12.39
CA MET A 1 3.85 -64.34 12.25
C MET A 1 3.74 -63.73 13.65
N LYS A 2 4.63 -62.76 14.01
CA LYS A 2 4.50 -62.07 15.30
C LYS A 2 3.21 -61.25 15.31
N LYS A 3 2.29 -61.54 16.23
CA LYS A 3 1.10 -60.67 16.47
C LYS A 3 1.55 -59.31 16.95
N ILE A 4 1.46 -58.26 16.10
CA ILE A 4 1.75 -56.90 16.49
C ILE A 4 0.55 -56.38 17.27
N SER A 5 0.73 -56.09 18.54
CA SER A 5 -0.26 -55.48 19.41
C SER A 5 -0.34 -53.97 19.16
N VAL A 6 -1.55 -53.45 19.02
CA VAL A 6 -1.87 -52.01 19.01
C VAL A 6 -2.83 -51.71 20.18
N PRO A 7 -2.82 -50.48 20.71
CA PRO A 7 -3.79 -50.05 21.73
C PRO A 7 -5.21 -50.13 21.21
N GLU A 8 -6.15 -50.31 22.11
CA GLU A 8 -7.58 -50.31 21.80
C GLU A 8 -8.04 -48.92 21.33
N ALA A 9 -8.80 -48.84 20.24
CA ALA A 9 -9.31 -47.62 19.72
C ALA A 9 -10.42 -47.04 20.61
N LYS A 10 -10.33 -45.77 20.95
CA LYS A 10 -11.32 -45.05 21.77
C LYS A 10 -12.33 -44.31 20.87
N GLN A 11 -13.59 -44.30 21.28
CA GLN A 11 -14.64 -43.57 20.60
C GLN A 11 -14.46 -42.04 20.86
N LEU A 12 -14.62 -41.27 19.81
CA LEU A 12 -14.59 -39.79 19.82
C LEU A 12 -16.02 -39.24 19.99
N PRO A 13 -16.21 -38.00 20.43
CA PRO A 13 -17.53 -37.35 20.48
C PRO A 13 -18.23 -37.29 19.12
N SER A 14 -17.50 -37.38 18.02
CA SER A 14 -18.03 -37.46 16.64
C SER A 14 -18.61 -38.84 16.26
N GLY A 15 -18.52 -39.82 17.17
CA GLY A 15 -18.93 -41.19 16.89
C GLY A 15 -17.86 -42.08 16.23
N ALA A 16 -16.79 -41.51 15.70
CA ALA A 16 -15.66 -42.23 15.10
C ALA A 16 -14.75 -42.85 16.17
N TYR A 17 -13.93 -43.82 15.80
CA TYR A 17 -12.95 -44.46 16.69
C TYR A 17 -11.53 -44.05 16.33
N ARG A 18 -10.70 -43.83 17.36
CA ARG A 18 -9.30 -43.43 17.22
C ARG A 18 -8.36 -44.40 17.93
N CYS A 19 -7.43 -44.97 17.17
CA CYS A 19 -6.30 -45.73 17.68
C CYS A 19 -5.01 -44.89 17.62
N ARG A 20 -4.21 -44.87 18.72
CA ARG A 20 -2.93 -44.18 18.77
C ARG A 20 -1.79 -45.17 18.95
N VAL A 21 -0.77 -45.04 18.11
CA VAL A 21 0.43 -45.90 18.19
C VAL A 21 1.68 -45.04 18.24
N LYS A 22 2.71 -45.50 18.95
CA LYS A 22 4.00 -44.85 19.04
C LYS A 22 5.01 -45.66 18.23
N VAL A 23 5.70 -45.02 17.28
CA VAL A 23 6.77 -45.60 16.47
C VAL A 23 7.89 -44.57 16.43
N ASP A 24 9.13 -44.98 16.69
CA ASP A 24 10.34 -44.16 16.71
C ASP A 24 10.20 -42.85 17.53
N GLY A 25 9.59 -42.95 18.70
CA GLY A 25 9.40 -41.80 19.59
C GLY A 25 8.21 -40.89 19.24
N LYS A 26 7.64 -40.99 18.03
CA LYS A 26 6.50 -40.20 17.57
C LYS A 26 5.18 -40.96 17.75
N THR A 27 4.11 -40.21 18.05
CA THR A 27 2.75 -40.78 18.21
C THR A 27 1.93 -40.50 16.95
N TYR A 28 1.38 -41.54 16.35
CA TYR A 28 0.52 -41.49 15.18
C TYR A 28 -0.92 -41.85 15.57
N SER A 29 -1.90 -41.20 14.93
CA SER A 29 -3.33 -41.41 15.22
C SER A 29 -4.08 -41.84 13.97
N PHE A 30 -4.80 -42.94 14.06
CA PHE A 30 -5.63 -43.51 13.00
C PHE A 30 -7.10 -43.41 13.44
N THR A 31 -7.96 -42.88 12.56
CA THR A 31 -9.36 -42.61 12.89
C THR A 31 -10.26 -43.17 11.81
N ALA A 32 -11.17 -44.06 12.18
CA ALA A 32 -12.14 -44.69 11.27
C ALA A 32 -13.56 -44.72 11.87
N ALA A 33 -14.55 -44.99 11.04
CA ALA A 33 -15.95 -45.11 11.46
C ALA A 33 -16.18 -46.33 12.39
N LYS A 34 -15.38 -47.38 12.22
CA LYS A 34 -15.44 -48.59 13.03
C LYS A 34 -14.18 -48.77 13.85
N LYS A 35 -14.33 -49.34 15.04
CA LYS A 35 -13.22 -49.63 15.95
C LYS A 35 -12.18 -50.56 15.32
N SER A 36 -12.63 -51.63 14.67
CA SER A 36 -11.77 -52.61 13.99
C SER A 36 -10.89 -52.00 12.94
N ASP A 37 -11.41 -51.03 12.18
CA ASP A 37 -10.72 -50.41 11.03
C ASP A 37 -9.62 -49.48 11.53
N ALA A 38 -9.89 -48.68 12.58
CA ALA A 38 -8.87 -47.81 13.20
C ALA A 38 -7.73 -48.64 13.82
N GLU A 39 -8.02 -49.77 14.40
CA GLU A 39 -7.02 -50.70 14.97
C GLU A 39 -6.22 -51.42 13.87
N GLN A 40 -6.90 -51.76 12.75
CA GLN A 40 -6.27 -52.40 11.59
C GLN A 40 -5.30 -51.44 10.90
N GLU A 41 -5.69 -50.20 10.62
CA GLU A 41 -4.83 -49.17 10.05
C GLU A 41 -3.58 -48.91 10.93
N ALA A 42 -3.76 -48.86 12.22
CA ALA A 42 -2.67 -48.75 13.19
C ALA A 42 -1.69 -49.93 13.15
N ARG A 43 -2.19 -51.15 12.94
CA ARG A 43 -1.40 -52.38 12.76
C ARG A 43 -0.64 -52.36 11.47
N ASP A 44 -1.30 -51.99 10.37
CA ASP A 44 -0.71 -51.96 9.03
C ASP A 44 0.41 -50.90 8.95
N PHE A 45 0.23 -49.78 9.64
CA PHE A 45 1.28 -48.78 9.82
C PHE A 45 2.48 -49.34 10.59
N LYS A 46 2.30 -50.02 11.69
CA LYS A 46 3.38 -50.67 12.43
C LYS A 46 4.08 -51.77 11.64
N LEU A 47 3.44 -52.38 10.70
CA LEU A 47 3.97 -53.41 9.79
C LEU A 47 4.67 -52.81 8.57
N GLY A 48 4.62 -51.47 8.38
CA GLY A 48 5.16 -50.78 7.23
C GLY A 48 4.33 -50.92 5.95
N TYR A 49 3.11 -51.44 6.02
CA TYR A 49 2.19 -51.54 4.88
C TYR A 49 1.42 -50.22 4.60
N LEU A 50 1.36 -49.31 5.58
CA LEU A 50 0.75 -48.01 5.46
C LEU A 50 1.78 -46.94 5.75
N SER A 51 1.77 -45.86 4.97
CA SER A 51 2.53 -44.62 5.26
C SER A 51 1.94 -43.92 6.50
N ALA A 52 2.75 -43.10 7.17
CA ALA A 52 2.25 -42.25 8.25
C ALA A 52 1.07 -41.41 7.74
N PRO A 53 -0.02 -41.29 8.54
CA PRO A 53 -1.12 -40.41 8.16
C PRO A 53 -0.54 -39.02 7.94
N GLU A 54 -0.84 -38.42 6.79
CA GLU A 54 -0.52 -37.03 6.56
C GLU A 54 -1.13 -36.19 7.68
N GLU A 55 -0.32 -35.51 8.47
CA GLU A 55 -0.84 -34.42 9.30
C GLU A 55 -1.51 -33.43 8.35
N LYS A 56 -2.83 -33.41 8.32
CA LYS A 56 -3.58 -32.34 7.67
C LYS A 56 -3.23 -31.05 8.42
N THR A 57 -2.18 -30.40 7.99
CA THR A 57 -1.85 -29.06 8.44
C THR A 57 -3.05 -28.18 8.11
N LEU A 58 -3.81 -27.84 9.16
CA LEU A 58 -5.00 -27.00 9.00
C LEU A 58 -4.53 -25.67 8.41
N LEU A 59 -5.09 -25.28 7.27
CA LEU A 59 -4.78 -24.01 6.62
C LEU A 59 -5.06 -22.87 7.59
N THR A 60 -4.04 -22.15 8.01
CA THR A 60 -4.15 -20.96 8.84
C THR A 60 -4.50 -19.72 8.00
N VAL A 61 -4.95 -18.66 8.66
CA VAL A 61 -5.19 -17.36 7.99
C VAL A 61 -3.92 -16.84 7.33
N SER A 62 -2.77 -16.94 8.01
CA SER A 62 -1.48 -16.56 7.43
C SER A 62 -1.15 -17.38 6.19
N GLY A 63 -1.33 -18.71 6.25
CA GLY A 63 -1.15 -19.59 5.10
C GLY A 63 -2.11 -19.29 3.95
N ALA A 64 -3.35 -18.90 4.25
CA ALA A 64 -4.30 -18.47 3.23
C ALA A 64 -3.87 -17.17 2.53
N ILE A 65 -3.27 -16.23 3.28
CA ILE A 65 -2.68 -15.02 2.70
C ILE A 65 -1.51 -15.38 1.78
N ASP A 66 -0.62 -16.28 2.19
CA ASP A 66 0.52 -16.69 1.37
C ASP A 66 0.08 -17.33 0.05
N LEU A 67 -0.91 -18.23 0.09
CA LEU A 67 -1.50 -18.82 -1.10
C LEU A 67 -2.20 -17.79 -1.99
N TYR A 68 -2.91 -16.82 -1.40
CA TYR A 68 -3.54 -15.72 -2.13
C TYR A 68 -2.50 -14.85 -2.85
N LEU A 69 -1.39 -14.53 -2.20
CA LEU A 69 -0.29 -13.75 -2.79
C LEU A 69 0.37 -14.51 -3.94
N ALA A 70 0.62 -15.81 -3.77
CA ALA A 70 1.20 -16.66 -4.81
C ALA A 70 0.27 -16.77 -6.03
N ALA A 71 -1.02 -17.00 -5.81
CA ALA A 71 -2.01 -17.08 -6.90
C ALA A 71 -2.15 -15.77 -7.70
N ASN A 72 -1.88 -14.63 -7.07
CA ASN A 72 -2.02 -13.30 -7.68
C ASN A 72 -0.68 -12.62 -7.98
N GLU A 73 0.43 -13.34 -7.99
CA GLU A 73 1.78 -12.77 -8.09
C GLU A 73 1.97 -11.85 -9.30
N LYS A 74 1.44 -12.24 -10.46
CA LYS A 74 1.54 -11.45 -11.70
C LYS A 74 0.71 -10.17 -11.70
N SER A 75 -0.35 -10.11 -10.88
CA SER A 75 -1.28 -8.98 -10.84
C SER A 75 -0.99 -8.00 -9.69
N ILE A 76 -0.32 -8.47 -8.63
CA ILE A 76 0.02 -7.68 -7.44
C ILE A 76 1.34 -6.94 -7.68
N SER A 77 1.35 -5.62 -7.44
CA SER A 77 2.58 -4.84 -7.56
C SER A 77 3.54 -5.11 -6.39
N PRO A 78 4.88 -4.98 -6.56
CA PRO A 78 5.84 -5.17 -5.46
C PRO A 78 5.51 -4.35 -4.21
N SER A 79 5.13 -3.08 -4.38
CA SER A 79 4.70 -2.22 -3.27
C SER A 79 3.41 -2.69 -2.59
N THR A 80 2.48 -3.28 -3.34
CA THR A 80 1.24 -3.87 -2.78
C THR A 80 1.58 -5.15 -2.01
N LYS A 81 2.45 -6.00 -2.56
CA LYS A 81 2.92 -7.22 -1.89
C LYS A 81 3.61 -6.87 -0.57
N ARG A 82 4.50 -5.87 -0.58
CA ARG A 82 5.12 -5.32 0.64
C ARG A 82 4.06 -4.88 1.68
N GLY A 83 3.05 -4.12 1.24
CA GLY A 83 1.95 -3.69 2.12
C GLY A 83 1.19 -4.87 2.72
N TYR A 84 0.92 -5.91 1.93
CA TYR A 84 0.25 -7.13 2.38
C TYR A 84 1.10 -7.92 3.37
N LYS A 85 2.42 -8.05 3.14
CA LYS A 85 3.33 -8.67 4.11
C LYS A 85 3.42 -7.87 5.41
N THR A 86 3.41 -6.55 5.33
CA THR A 86 3.34 -5.70 6.53
C THR A 86 2.05 -5.92 7.32
N ILE A 87 0.91 -6.08 6.64
CA ILE A 87 -0.37 -6.42 7.28
C ILE A 87 -0.29 -7.81 7.92
N GLN A 88 0.16 -8.81 7.19
CA GLN A 88 0.29 -10.19 7.67
C GLN A 88 1.13 -10.27 8.95
N ASN A 89 2.22 -9.50 9.03
CA ASN A 89 3.14 -9.52 10.16
C ASN A 89 2.72 -8.65 11.35
N ASN A 90 1.84 -7.66 11.15
CA ASN A 90 1.60 -6.65 12.19
C ASN A 90 0.12 -6.34 12.47
N ARG A 91 -0.83 -6.96 11.76
CA ARG A 91 -2.25 -6.65 11.91
C ARG A 91 -3.09 -7.91 12.11
N LEU A 92 -4.18 -7.80 12.84
CA LEU A 92 -5.12 -8.88 13.12
C LEU A 92 -4.40 -10.17 13.59
N GLN A 93 -3.35 -10.01 14.41
CA GLN A 93 -2.45 -11.08 14.82
C GLN A 93 -3.17 -12.22 15.53
N SER A 94 -4.25 -11.92 16.25
CA SER A 94 -5.08 -12.94 16.90
C SER A 94 -5.74 -13.93 15.94
N LEU A 95 -5.82 -13.59 14.64
CA LEU A 95 -6.36 -14.47 13.60
C LEU A 95 -5.28 -15.23 12.84
N MET A 96 -4.06 -14.72 12.73
CA MET A 96 -3.05 -15.20 11.76
C MET A 96 -2.68 -16.67 11.94
N SER A 97 -2.59 -17.15 13.17
CA SER A 97 -2.31 -18.56 13.49
C SER A 97 -3.54 -19.45 13.54
N MET A 98 -4.75 -18.86 13.46
CA MET A 98 -5.99 -19.63 13.56
C MET A 98 -6.26 -20.42 12.28
N PRO A 99 -6.78 -21.67 12.38
CA PRO A 99 -7.30 -22.38 11.24
C PRO A 99 -8.47 -21.63 10.59
N VAL A 100 -8.46 -21.52 9.27
CA VAL A 100 -9.54 -20.85 8.51
C VAL A 100 -10.90 -21.50 8.78
N SER A 101 -10.92 -22.83 9.04
CA SER A 101 -12.14 -23.58 9.37
C SER A 101 -12.81 -23.14 10.66
N SER A 102 -12.03 -22.63 11.64
CA SER A 102 -12.51 -22.20 12.95
C SER A 102 -12.96 -20.75 13.02
N LEU A 103 -12.78 -19.97 11.95
CA LEU A 103 -13.19 -18.57 11.91
C LEU A 103 -14.71 -18.41 11.96
N THR A 104 -15.15 -17.47 12.80
CA THR A 104 -16.55 -17.02 12.91
C THR A 104 -16.62 -15.49 12.84
N ASP A 105 -17.79 -14.94 12.54
CA ASP A 105 -18.03 -13.48 12.52
C ASP A 105 -17.61 -12.82 13.84
N ALA A 106 -17.94 -13.47 14.98
CA ALA A 106 -17.61 -12.97 16.31
C ALA A 106 -16.09 -12.90 16.56
N LEU A 107 -15.32 -13.91 16.15
CA LEU A 107 -13.86 -13.92 16.26
C LEU A 107 -13.23 -12.86 15.37
N CYS A 108 -13.72 -12.70 14.14
CA CYS A 108 -13.27 -11.68 13.21
C CYS A 108 -13.57 -10.27 13.74
N GLN A 109 -14.78 -10.06 14.26
CA GLN A 109 -15.16 -8.77 14.86
C GLN A 109 -14.32 -8.44 16.07
N ARG A 110 -14.04 -9.42 16.95
CA ARG A 110 -13.18 -9.23 18.11
C ARG A 110 -11.77 -8.82 17.70
N ALA A 111 -11.20 -9.47 16.68
CA ALA A 111 -9.86 -9.11 16.18
C ALA A 111 -9.81 -7.69 15.62
N ILE A 112 -10.85 -7.26 14.88
CA ILE A 112 -10.99 -5.89 14.37
C ILE A 112 -11.06 -4.88 15.53
N ASN A 113 -11.82 -5.18 16.58
CA ASN A 113 -12.00 -4.29 17.72
C ASN A 113 -10.73 -4.15 18.59
N LEU A 114 -9.80 -5.10 18.52
CA LEU A 114 -8.51 -5.05 19.22
C LEU A 114 -7.47 -4.19 18.51
N GLU A 115 -7.69 -3.82 17.25
CA GLU A 115 -6.74 -2.98 16.51
C GLU A 115 -6.81 -1.52 16.99
N THR A 116 -5.65 -0.98 17.34
CA THR A 116 -5.50 0.41 17.84
C THR A 116 -5.01 1.40 16.79
N VAL A 117 -4.97 0.96 15.51
CA VAL A 117 -4.48 1.76 14.39
C VAL A 117 -5.61 2.52 13.69
N SER A 118 -5.26 3.37 12.72
CA SER A 118 -6.24 4.18 11.99
C SER A 118 -7.35 3.32 11.34
N PRO A 119 -8.58 3.84 11.24
CA PRO A 119 -9.70 3.17 10.56
C PRO A 119 -9.36 2.66 9.17
N LYS A 120 -8.55 3.41 8.42
CA LYS A 120 -8.07 3.04 7.10
C LYS A 120 -7.17 1.80 7.13
N SER A 121 -6.27 1.73 8.11
CA SER A 121 -5.38 0.58 8.28
C SER A 121 -6.14 -0.68 8.65
N VAL A 122 -7.13 -0.57 9.54
CA VAL A 122 -8.02 -1.68 9.92
C VAL A 122 -8.78 -2.20 8.70
N LYS A 123 -9.40 -1.30 7.91
CA LYS A 123 -10.12 -1.69 6.68
C LYS A 123 -9.22 -2.39 5.67
N ASN A 124 -7.99 -1.90 5.47
CA ASN A 124 -7.04 -2.53 4.56
C ASN A 124 -6.62 -3.93 5.05
N ALA A 125 -6.40 -4.07 6.36
CA ALA A 125 -6.05 -5.37 6.96
C ALA A 125 -7.19 -6.37 6.82
N TRP A 126 -8.40 -5.97 7.13
CA TRP A 126 -9.58 -6.83 6.97
C TRP A 126 -9.83 -7.21 5.50
N ALA A 127 -9.67 -6.25 4.57
CA ALA A 127 -9.85 -6.52 3.15
C ALA A 127 -8.90 -7.62 2.64
N LEU A 128 -7.63 -7.62 3.09
CA LEU A 128 -6.67 -8.68 2.75
C LEU A 128 -7.10 -10.03 3.33
N VAL A 129 -7.38 -10.09 4.64
CA VAL A 129 -7.77 -11.33 5.32
C VAL A 129 -9.03 -11.92 4.70
N SER A 130 -10.06 -11.09 4.52
CA SER A 130 -11.34 -11.51 3.93
C SER A 130 -11.16 -12.02 2.50
N ALA A 131 -10.36 -11.32 1.67
CA ALA A 131 -10.09 -11.74 0.29
C ALA A 131 -9.32 -13.07 0.25
N ALA A 132 -8.29 -13.22 1.08
CA ALA A 132 -7.48 -14.44 1.14
C ALA A 132 -8.30 -15.65 1.59
N VAL A 133 -9.09 -15.51 2.66
CA VAL A 133 -9.95 -16.58 3.16
C VAL A 133 -11.03 -16.95 2.14
N LYS A 134 -11.69 -15.95 1.55
CA LYS A 134 -12.69 -16.18 0.50
C LYS A 134 -12.11 -16.91 -0.71
N HIS A 135 -10.90 -16.52 -1.14
CA HIS A 135 -10.22 -17.18 -2.27
C HIS A 135 -9.97 -18.67 -2.01
N GLN A 136 -9.59 -19.05 -0.78
CA GLN A 136 -9.23 -20.42 -0.45
C GLN A 136 -10.45 -21.30 -0.10
N THR A 137 -11.52 -20.72 0.44
CA THR A 137 -12.61 -21.49 1.05
C THR A 137 -14.01 -21.10 0.58
N GLY A 138 -14.16 -20.00 -0.14
CA GLY A 138 -15.45 -19.40 -0.47
C GLY A 138 -16.16 -18.72 0.70
N LYS A 139 -15.65 -18.85 1.96
CA LYS A 139 -16.28 -18.25 3.15
C LYS A 139 -16.23 -16.74 3.12
N THR A 140 -17.29 -16.12 3.58
CA THR A 140 -17.41 -14.67 3.82
C THR A 140 -17.86 -14.43 5.25
N PHE A 141 -17.53 -13.28 5.81
CA PHE A 141 -17.84 -12.92 7.19
C PHE A 141 -18.55 -11.57 7.23
N THR A 142 -19.52 -11.46 8.12
CA THR A 142 -20.22 -10.20 8.40
C THR A 142 -19.56 -9.52 9.59
N VAL A 143 -18.95 -8.35 9.33
CA VAL A 143 -18.26 -7.56 10.36
C VAL A 143 -18.55 -6.07 10.20
N TYR A 144 -18.48 -5.34 11.31
CA TYR A 144 -18.62 -3.88 11.34
C TYR A 144 -17.22 -3.25 11.34
N LEU A 145 -16.93 -2.48 10.31
CA LEU A 145 -15.66 -1.78 10.17
C LEU A 145 -15.76 -0.33 10.69
N PRO A 146 -14.69 0.21 11.29
CA PRO A 146 -14.70 1.58 11.79
C PRO A 146 -14.97 2.57 10.65
N LYS A 147 -15.69 3.66 10.97
CA LYS A 147 -15.96 4.73 10.00
C LYS A 147 -14.65 5.40 9.60
N LEU A 148 -14.50 5.68 8.30
CA LEU A 148 -13.36 6.46 7.81
C LEU A 148 -13.58 7.92 8.18
N THR A 149 -12.63 8.49 8.91
CA THR A 149 -12.48 9.93 9.02
C THR A 149 -11.76 10.42 7.77
N GLN A 150 -12.27 11.44 7.12
CA GLN A 150 -11.60 12.07 6.00
C GLN A 150 -10.50 12.97 6.60
N GLU A 151 -9.26 12.52 6.56
CA GLU A 151 -8.12 13.36 6.91
C GLU A 151 -7.78 14.24 5.71
N GLU A 152 -7.76 15.54 5.94
CA GLU A 152 -7.25 16.49 4.97
C GLU A 152 -5.73 16.39 4.92
N HIS A 153 -5.20 16.22 3.73
CA HIS A 153 -3.76 16.23 3.53
C HIS A 153 -3.29 17.68 3.37
N PRO A 154 -2.46 18.19 4.29
CA PRO A 154 -1.97 19.57 4.20
C PRO A 154 -1.19 19.78 2.91
N PHE A 155 -1.37 20.95 2.33
CA PHE A 155 -0.66 21.45 1.17
C PHE A 155 -0.30 22.93 1.36
N LEU A 156 0.58 23.47 0.55
CA LEU A 156 0.99 24.88 0.63
C LEU A 156 0.06 25.76 -0.19
N GLN A 157 -0.37 26.85 0.40
CA GLN A 157 -1.03 27.97 -0.31
C GLN A 157 0.01 28.75 -1.14
N PRO A 158 -0.40 29.56 -2.13
CA PRO A 158 0.55 30.28 -3.01
C PRO A 158 1.63 31.06 -2.27
N GLU A 159 1.28 31.77 -1.21
CA GLU A 159 2.22 32.55 -0.39
C GLU A 159 3.20 31.64 0.36
N GLN A 160 2.71 30.51 0.85
CA GLN A 160 3.54 29.50 1.51
C GLN A 160 4.48 28.80 0.53
N ILE A 161 4.10 28.68 -0.75
CA ILE A 161 4.98 28.13 -1.80
C ILE A 161 6.20 29.05 -1.97
N GLN A 162 6.01 30.38 -1.99
CA GLN A 162 7.13 31.33 -2.11
C GLN A 162 8.09 31.20 -0.91
N THR A 163 7.56 31.14 0.30
CA THR A 163 8.35 30.89 1.52
C THR A 163 9.07 29.54 1.42
N PHE A 164 8.38 28.50 1.00
CA PHE A 164 8.97 27.17 0.85
C PHE A 164 10.14 27.17 -0.13
N LEU A 165 9.99 27.82 -1.29
CA LEU A 165 11.07 27.93 -2.30
C LEU A 165 12.30 28.58 -1.72
N SER A 166 12.17 29.65 -0.94
CA SER A 166 13.31 30.36 -0.34
C SER A 166 14.02 29.52 0.74
N VAL A 167 13.29 28.74 1.55
CA VAL A 167 13.89 27.98 2.65
C VAL A 167 14.42 26.60 2.22
N ILE A 168 13.99 26.08 1.06
CA ILE A 168 14.50 24.82 0.50
C ILE A 168 15.75 25.01 -0.35
N GLU A 169 16.02 26.22 -0.78
CA GLU A 169 17.14 26.57 -1.66
C GLU A 169 18.49 26.13 -1.06
N GLY A 170 19.34 25.53 -1.89
CA GLY A 170 20.66 25.04 -1.50
C GLY A 170 20.64 23.79 -0.59
N THR A 171 19.50 23.26 -0.26
CA THR A 171 19.41 22.03 0.56
C THR A 171 19.52 20.76 -0.29
N PRO A 172 19.99 19.64 0.27
CA PRO A 172 20.04 18.35 -0.46
C PRO A 172 18.68 17.82 -0.92
N CYS A 173 17.58 18.32 -0.37
CA CYS A 173 16.23 17.94 -0.76
C CYS A 173 15.58 18.92 -1.75
N GLU A 174 16.30 19.94 -2.25
CA GLU A 174 15.76 20.94 -3.17
C GLU A 174 15.23 20.31 -4.47
N ILE A 175 16.05 19.57 -5.21
CA ILE A 175 15.63 18.92 -6.47
C ILE A 175 14.40 18.02 -6.27
N PRO A 176 14.38 17.05 -5.33
CA PRO A 176 13.20 16.21 -5.14
C PRO A 176 11.96 16.99 -4.67
N ALA A 177 12.11 18.07 -3.92
CA ALA A 177 11.01 18.93 -3.51
C ALA A 177 10.42 19.71 -4.70
N LEU A 178 11.27 20.30 -5.52
CA LEU A 178 10.85 21.00 -6.75
C LEU A 178 10.17 20.04 -7.75
N LEU A 179 10.66 18.80 -7.89
CA LEU A 179 9.99 17.77 -8.68
C LEU A 179 8.60 17.42 -8.10
N GLY A 180 8.44 17.44 -6.78
CA GLY A 180 7.14 17.31 -6.12
C GLY A 180 6.18 18.44 -6.46
N LEU A 181 6.66 19.70 -6.47
CA LEU A 181 5.91 20.87 -6.93
C LEU A 181 5.61 20.85 -8.44
N HIS A 182 6.41 20.13 -9.25
CA HIS A 182 6.08 19.78 -10.64
C HIS A 182 5.01 18.68 -10.76
N SER A 183 4.35 18.35 -9.65
CA SER A 183 3.29 17.35 -9.60
C SER A 183 3.73 15.89 -9.82
N LEU A 184 5.02 15.57 -9.66
CA LEU A 184 5.49 14.19 -9.71
C LEU A 184 5.07 13.42 -8.45
N ARG A 185 4.73 12.14 -8.64
CA ARG A 185 4.52 11.21 -7.51
C ARG A 185 5.86 10.82 -6.89
N ARG A 186 5.86 10.45 -5.60
CA ARG A 186 7.08 9.98 -4.91
C ARG A 186 7.86 8.92 -5.72
N SER A 187 7.16 7.93 -6.27
CA SER A 187 7.79 6.87 -7.06
C SER A 187 8.30 7.35 -8.43
N GLU A 188 7.71 8.38 -9.00
CA GLU A 188 8.15 9.02 -10.24
C GLU A 188 9.41 9.86 -10.00
N ILE A 189 9.47 10.61 -8.89
CA ILE A 189 10.66 11.35 -8.46
C ILE A 189 11.85 10.40 -8.28
N MET A 190 11.66 9.31 -7.53
CA MET A 190 12.71 8.32 -7.29
C MET A 190 13.08 7.51 -8.53
N GLY A 191 12.21 7.44 -9.52
CA GLY A 191 12.42 6.72 -10.77
C GLY A 191 12.85 7.61 -11.95
N LEU A 192 13.02 8.91 -11.74
CA LEU A 192 13.42 9.83 -12.80
C LEU A 192 14.90 9.62 -13.16
N LYS A 193 15.14 9.27 -14.41
CA LYS A 193 16.48 9.04 -14.95
C LYS A 193 16.94 10.26 -15.74
N TRP A 194 18.25 10.51 -15.78
CA TRP A 194 18.83 11.60 -16.56
C TRP A 194 18.45 11.55 -18.05
N ARG A 195 18.38 10.35 -18.64
CA ARG A 195 17.91 10.18 -20.03
C ARG A 195 16.45 10.61 -20.28
N SER A 196 15.69 10.89 -19.23
CA SER A 196 14.32 11.38 -19.28
C SER A 196 14.21 12.87 -19.00
N VAL A 197 15.36 13.57 -18.85
CA VAL A 197 15.46 15.00 -18.69
C VAL A 197 16.00 15.59 -19.99
N ASP A 198 15.20 16.38 -20.68
CA ASP A 198 15.57 17.03 -21.94
C ASP A 198 15.72 18.54 -21.68
N LEU A 199 16.93 18.92 -21.28
CA LEU A 199 17.24 20.33 -20.98
C LEU A 199 17.26 21.23 -22.22
N LYS A 200 17.42 20.64 -23.42
CA LYS A 200 17.40 21.40 -24.67
C LYS A 200 16.01 21.89 -25.02
N ASN A 201 15.00 21.06 -24.77
CA ASN A 201 13.60 21.37 -25.07
C ASN A 201 12.79 21.69 -23.79
N ASP A 202 13.43 21.76 -22.61
CA ASP A 202 12.79 22.00 -21.31
C ASP A 202 11.68 21.01 -20.97
N LEU A 203 11.94 19.71 -21.16
CA LEU A 203 10.95 18.65 -20.98
C LEU A 203 11.42 17.58 -19.99
N LEU A 204 10.45 17.06 -19.23
CA LEU A 204 10.60 15.86 -18.41
C LEU A 204 9.70 14.75 -18.98
N TYR A 205 10.30 13.60 -19.28
CA TYR A 205 9.57 12.40 -19.76
C TYR A 205 9.29 11.47 -18.58
N ILE A 206 8.08 11.52 -18.04
CA ILE A 206 7.68 10.66 -16.92
C ILE A 206 7.23 9.31 -17.47
N ARG A 207 8.10 8.30 -17.40
CA ARG A 207 7.88 6.98 -18.02
C ARG A 207 7.98 5.81 -17.06
N GLY A 208 8.75 5.95 -15.98
CA GLY A 208 9.01 4.90 -15.01
C GLY A 208 8.72 5.33 -13.58
N SER A 209 8.79 4.37 -12.69
CA SER A 209 8.68 4.60 -11.25
C SER A 209 9.56 3.62 -10.48
N THR A 210 10.07 4.07 -9.35
CA THR A 210 10.86 3.25 -8.44
C THR A 210 10.09 3.02 -7.15
N VAL A 211 9.98 1.78 -6.74
CA VAL A 211 9.29 1.36 -5.51
C VAL A 211 10.15 0.37 -4.72
N TYR A 212 9.81 0.16 -3.45
CA TYR A 212 10.41 -0.90 -2.65
C TYR A 212 9.53 -2.16 -2.68
N ASP A 213 10.16 -3.33 -2.77
CA ASP A 213 9.51 -4.63 -2.58
C ASP A 213 9.38 -5.01 -1.10
N GLU A 214 8.96 -6.25 -0.82
CA GLU A 214 8.80 -6.78 0.52
C GLU A 214 10.12 -6.88 1.31
N ASP A 215 11.25 -7.05 0.63
CA ASP A 215 12.60 -7.13 1.20
C ASP A 215 13.28 -5.75 1.34
N ASN A 216 12.56 -4.66 1.10
CA ASN A 216 13.08 -3.29 1.02
C ASN A 216 14.11 -3.09 -0.11
N LYS A 217 14.13 -3.93 -1.12
CA LYS A 217 14.95 -3.75 -2.30
C LYS A 217 14.28 -2.77 -3.27
N ILE A 218 15.10 -2.01 -3.96
CA ILE A 218 14.63 -1.07 -4.98
C ILE A 218 14.22 -1.84 -6.23
N VAL A 219 12.97 -1.69 -6.63
CA VAL A 219 12.44 -2.25 -7.87
C VAL A 219 12.08 -1.12 -8.83
N ASN A 220 12.77 -1.10 -9.95
CA ASN A 220 12.50 -0.16 -11.03
C ASN A 220 11.41 -0.73 -11.92
N LYS A 221 10.30 -0.02 -12.03
CA LYS A 221 9.22 -0.33 -12.95
C LYS A 221 9.42 0.47 -14.22
N PRO A 222 9.80 -0.16 -15.34
CA PRO A 222 9.99 0.53 -16.61
C PRO A 222 8.67 1.10 -17.15
N ASP A 223 7.54 0.51 -16.73
CA ASP A 223 6.22 0.89 -17.13
C ASP A 223 5.34 1.29 -15.94
N ASN A 224 4.76 2.47 -16.03
CA ASN A 224 3.74 2.90 -15.08
C ASN A 224 2.44 2.12 -15.34
N LYS A 225 1.78 1.72 -14.26
CA LYS A 225 0.58 0.86 -14.23
C LYS A 225 -0.59 1.37 -15.10
N ASN A 226 -0.66 2.66 -15.36
CA ASN A 226 -1.72 3.32 -16.12
C ASN A 226 -1.14 4.12 -17.28
N LYS A 227 -1.80 4.08 -18.44
CA LYS A 227 -1.45 4.90 -19.62
C LYS A 227 -1.35 6.41 -19.29
N THR A 228 -2.18 6.89 -18.38
CA THR A 228 -2.18 8.29 -17.89
C THR A 228 -0.96 8.67 -17.04
N SER A 229 -0.20 7.70 -16.53
CA SER A 229 1.03 7.95 -15.77
C SER A 229 2.22 8.23 -16.69
N ARG A 230 2.16 7.84 -17.96
CA ARG A 230 3.17 8.22 -18.97
C ARG A 230 2.79 9.58 -19.54
N ARG A 231 3.61 10.57 -19.29
CA ARG A 231 3.38 11.94 -19.76
C ARG A 231 4.69 12.66 -19.99
N THR A 232 4.63 13.68 -20.81
CA THR A 232 5.70 14.65 -20.99
C THR A 232 5.21 15.96 -20.39
N ILE A 233 6.02 16.57 -19.54
CA ILE A 233 5.70 17.84 -18.90
C ILE A 233 6.85 18.83 -19.13
N PRO A 234 6.57 20.12 -19.36
CA PRO A 234 7.59 21.13 -19.44
C PRO A 234 8.23 21.35 -18.06
N ILE A 235 9.48 21.76 -18.03
CA ILE A 235 10.15 22.23 -16.82
C ILE A 235 9.62 23.64 -16.53
N MET A 236 8.71 23.75 -15.56
CA MET A 236 7.98 25.00 -15.29
C MET A 236 8.68 25.88 -14.25
N ILE A 237 9.59 25.33 -13.43
CA ILE A 237 10.31 26.07 -12.39
C ILE A 237 11.73 26.34 -12.90
N PRO A 238 12.11 27.63 -13.18
CA PRO A 238 13.43 27.94 -13.71
C PRO A 238 14.57 27.42 -12.83
N ARG A 239 14.46 27.59 -11.51
CA ARG A 239 15.45 27.09 -10.55
C ARG A 239 15.68 25.57 -10.67
N LEU A 240 14.65 24.77 -10.95
CA LEU A 240 14.82 23.34 -11.20
C LEU A 240 15.64 23.08 -12.46
N LYS A 241 15.44 23.87 -13.53
CA LYS A 241 16.23 23.75 -14.76
C LYS A 241 17.71 24.03 -14.48
N ASP A 242 18.02 25.11 -13.74
CA ASP A 242 19.40 25.49 -13.39
C ASP A 242 20.08 24.38 -12.58
N LEU A 243 19.37 23.85 -11.58
CA LEU A 243 19.87 22.75 -10.75
C LEU A 243 20.11 21.47 -11.56
N LEU A 244 19.19 21.10 -12.44
CA LEU A 244 19.35 19.91 -13.30
C LEU A 244 20.49 20.10 -14.32
N SER A 245 20.75 21.33 -14.75
CA SER A 245 21.84 21.65 -15.68
C SER A 245 23.23 21.59 -15.02
N SER A 246 23.30 21.90 -13.73
CA SER A 246 24.56 21.95 -12.96
C SER A 246 24.82 20.67 -12.14
N ALA A 247 23.84 19.80 -11.99
CA ALA A 247 23.96 18.59 -11.17
C ALA A 247 24.92 17.56 -11.81
N PRO A 248 25.72 16.86 -11.01
CA PRO A 248 26.56 15.78 -11.51
C PRO A 248 25.73 14.58 -11.95
N HIS A 249 26.16 13.91 -13.03
CA HIS A 249 25.49 12.72 -13.56
C HIS A 249 26.18 11.42 -13.10
N ASP A 250 26.53 11.34 -11.80
CA ASP A 250 27.25 10.20 -11.22
C ASP A 250 26.38 8.94 -11.07
N SER A 251 25.07 9.06 -11.30
CA SER A 251 24.09 7.98 -11.24
C SER A 251 23.19 8.01 -12.46
N GLU A 252 22.56 6.87 -12.77
CA GLU A 252 21.48 6.82 -13.77
C GLU A 252 20.26 7.67 -13.36
N PHE A 253 20.03 7.81 -12.04
CA PHE A 253 18.87 8.51 -11.47
C PHE A 253 19.21 9.94 -11.06
N VAL A 254 18.26 10.84 -11.25
CA VAL A 254 18.35 12.24 -10.82
C VAL A 254 18.37 12.36 -9.29
N VAL A 255 17.60 11.51 -8.60
CA VAL A 255 17.50 11.50 -7.15
C VAL A 255 17.99 10.15 -6.62
N THR A 256 19.05 10.17 -5.83
CA THR A 256 19.70 8.96 -5.29
C THR A 256 19.49 8.78 -3.79
N CYS A 257 19.08 9.83 -3.09
CA CYS A 257 18.87 9.80 -1.64
C CYS A 257 17.67 8.94 -1.24
N ASN A 258 17.70 8.39 -0.02
CA ASN A 258 16.55 7.65 0.52
C ASN A 258 15.33 8.57 0.63
N PRO A 259 14.17 8.19 0.06
CA PRO A 259 12.98 9.03 0.08
C PRO A 259 12.48 9.37 1.49
N ASN A 260 12.62 8.48 2.47
CA ASN A 260 12.20 8.78 3.84
C ASN A 260 13.06 9.89 4.46
N THR A 261 14.37 9.90 4.18
CA THR A 261 15.29 10.95 4.63
C THR A 261 14.95 12.29 3.99
N ILE A 262 14.67 12.30 2.67
CA ILE A 262 14.25 13.51 1.95
C ILE A 262 13.03 14.13 2.61
N TRP A 263 11.98 13.33 2.82
CA TRP A 263 10.71 13.88 3.34
C TRP A 263 10.79 14.24 4.83
N ALA A 264 11.63 13.56 5.61
CA ALA A 264 11.91 13.95 6.98
C ALA A 264 12.62 15.31 7.03
N GLN A 265 13.55 15.56 6.12
CA GLN A 265 14.26 16.85 6.01
C GLN A 265 13.32 17.96 5.53
N VAL A 266 12.51 17.74 4.49
CA VAL A 266 11.49 18.69 4.03
C VAL A 266 10.56 19.07 5.18
N ASN A 267 10.05 18.10 5.93
CA ASN A 267 9.16 18.37 7.07
C ASN A 267 9.84 19.15 8.19
N ARG A 268 11.14 18.91 8.45
CA ARG A 268 11.92 19.66 9.43
C ARG A 268 12.06 21.12 9.01
N ILE A 269 12.39 21.37 7.73
CA ILE A 269 12.49 22.71 7.17
C ILE A 269 11.15 23.43 7.24
N CYS A 270 10.06 22.77 6.84
CA CYS A 270 8.71 23.34 6.93
C CYS A 270 8.36 23.75 8.37
N ALA A 271 8.59 22.86 9.35
CA ALA A 271 8.29 23.13 10.75
C ALA A 271 9.11 24.29 11.31
N ALA A 272 10.40 24.40 10.93
CA ALA A 272 11.28 25.49 11.37
C ALA A 272 10.86 26.87 10.82
N ASN A 273 10.06 26.90 9.76
CA ASN A 273 9.64 28.14 9.08
C ASN A 273 8.12 28.36 9.14
N GLY A 274 7.42 27.74 10.08
CA GLY A 274 5.97 27.94 10.27
C GLY A 274 5.09 27.38 9.13
N LEU A 275 5.66 26.54 8.26
CA LEU A 275 4.92 25.89 7.19
C LEU A 275 4.27 24.58 7.64
N PRO A 276 3.16 24.17 7.04
CA PRO A 276 2.51 22.91 7.38
C PRO A 276 3.43 21.72 7.09
N LYS A 277 3.27 20.65 7.88
CA LYS A 277 3.96 19.38 7.64
C LYS A 277 3.43 18.75 6.37
N ILE A 278 4.26 18.68 5.34
CA ILE A 278 3.89 18.18 4.02
C ILE A 278 4.79 17.02 3.58
N GLY A 279 4.18 16.07 2.87
CA GLY A 279 4.94 15.04 2.15
C GLY A 279 4.90 15.29 0.63
N THR A 280 5.37 14.33 -0.15
CA THR A 280 5.33 14.41 -1.63
C THR A 280 3.91 14.67 -2.16
N HIS A 281 2.90 14.05 -1.56
CA HIS A 281 1.52 14.28 -1.98
C HIS A 281 1.05 15.69 -1.64
N GLY A 282 1.47 16.25 -0.50
CA GLY A 282 1.20 17.64 -0.16
C GLY A 282 1.80 18.61 -1.18
N LEU A 283 3.06 18.42 -1.62
CA LEU A 283 3.66 19.22 -2.69
C LEU A 283 2.91 19.10 -4.02
N ARG A 284 2.49 17.88 -4.37
CA ARG A 284 1.67 17.64 -5.55
C ARG A 284 0.27 18.28 -5.42
N HIS A 285 -0.31 18.36 -4.22
CA HIS A 285 -1.54 19.10 -3.97
C HIS A 285 -1.30 20.61 -4.02
N SER A 286 -0.14 21.09 -3.55
CA SER A 286 0.25 22.50 -3.69
C SER A 286 0.33 22.95 -5.15
N PHE A 287 0.79 22.07 -6.07
CA PHE A 287 0.70 22.35 -7.50
C PHE A 287 -0.74 22.56 -7.96
N CYS A 288 -1.70 21.75 -7.48
CA CYS A 288 -3.12 21.93 -7.83
C CYS A 288 -3.67 23.26 -7.29
N SER A 289 -3.36 23.61 -6.04
CA SER A 289 -3.76 24.88 -5.44
C SER A 289 -3.20 26.06 -6.24
N LEU A 290 -1.91 26.03 -6.55
CA LEU A 290 -1.27 27.06 -7.36
C LEU A 290 -1.89 27.15 -8.77
N ALA A 291 -2.14 26.03 -9.42
CA ALA A 291 -2.79 26.00 -10.75
C ALA A 291 -4.17 26.64 -10.72
N TYR A 292 -4.94 26.39 -9.66
CA TYR A 292 -6.25 27.04 -9.46
C TYR A 292 -6.10 28.57 -9.35
N HIS A 293 -5.25 29.07 -8.45
CA HIS A 293 -5.04 30.50 -8.24
C HIS A 293 -4.51 31.21 -9.49
N LEU A 294 -3.74 30.52 -10.34
CA LEU A 294 -3.25 31.05 -11.61
C LEU A 294 -4.27 30.91 -12.76
N GLY A 295 -5.50 30.46 -12.48
CA GLY A 295 -6.55 30.29 -13.50
C GLY A 295 -6.27 29.19 -14.54
N VAL A 296 -5.35 28.25 -14.24
CA VAL A 296 -5.07 27.11 -15.12
C VAL A 296 -6.27 26.17 -15.11
N SER A 297 -6.82 25.88 -16.30
CA SER A 297 -7.96 25.00 -16.37
C SER A 297 -7.68 23.61 -15.79
N GLU A 298 -8.69 23.03 -15.10
CA GLU A 298 -8.59 21.71 -14.47
C GLU A 298 -8.07 20.64 -15.44
N LYS A 299 -8.51 20.69 -16.70
CA LYS A 299 -8.12 19.76 -17.76
C LYS A 299 -6.60 19.80 -18.05
N VAL A 300 -6.03 21.00 -18.06
CA VAL A 300 -4.59 21.22 -18.28
C VAL A 300 -3.81 20.77 -17.05
N ALA A 301 -4.24 21.15 -15.85
CA ALA A 301 -3.61 20.75 -14.61
C ALA A 301 -3.63 19.21 -14.42
N MET A 302 -4.74 18.55 -14.77
CA MET A 302 -4.85 17.09 -14.79
C MET A 302 -3.83 16.45 -15.73
N LYS A 303 -3.67 16.99 -16.94
CA LYS A 303 -2.74 16.46 -17.95
C LYS A 303 -1.29 16.58 -17.46
N ILE A 304 -0.91 17.74 -16.93
CA ILE A 304 0.43 17.97 -16.37
C ILE A 304 0.68 17.01 -15.21
N GLY A 305 -0.24 16.94 -14.27
CA GLY A 305 -0.12 16.11 -13.08
C GLY A 305 -0.29 14.61 -13.34
N GLY A 306 -0.91 14.20 -14.44
CA GLY A 306 -1.21 12.79 -14.70
C GLY A 306 -2.23 12.22 -13.71
N TRP A 307 -3.27 12.98 -13.39
CA TRP A 307 -4.43 12.45 -12.66
C TRP A 307 -5.34 11.72 -13.62
N ALA A 308 -5.64 10.44 -13.31
CA ALA A 308 -6.57 9.63 -14.08
C ALA A 308 -8.02 9.85 -13.66
N ASP A 309 -8.21 10.23 -12.39
CA ASP A 309 -9.51 10.43 -11.80
C ASP A 309 -9.76 11.92 -11.51
N TYR A 310 -10.78 12.45 -12.17
CA TYR A 310 -11.25 13.81 -12.01
C TYR A 310 -11.74 14.08 -10.58
N GLN A 311 -12.36 13.11 -9.94
CA GLN A 311 -12.89 13.26 -8.58
C GLN A 311 -11.80 13.54 -7.55
N THR A 312 -10.64 12.90 -7.72
CA THR A 312 -9.49 13.12 -6.81
C THR A 312 -8.97 14.56 -6.92
N MET A 313 -8.89 15.10 -8.14
CA MET A 313 -8.43 16.46 -8.35
C MET A 313 -9.49 17.48 -7.94
N ARG A 314 -10.76 17.24 -8.28
CA ARG A 314 -11.88 18.11 -7.94
C ARG A 314 -11.99 18.37 -6.44
N LYS A 315 -11.72 17.38 -5.60
CA LYS A 315 -11.73 17.57 -4.14
C LYS A 315 -10.72 18.64 -3.71
N ILE A 316 -9.54 18.68 -4.32
CA ILE A 316 -8.51 19.69 -4.01
C ILE A 316 -8.97 21.06 -4.52
N TYR A 317 -9.49 21.13 -5.75
CA TYR A 317 -9.99 22.38 -6.34
C TYR A 317 -11.18 22.94 -5.57
N THR A 318 -12.12 22.10 -5.14
CA THR A 318 -13.29 22.54 -4.34
C THR A 318 -12.83 23.11 -2.99
N HIS A 319 -11.90 22.44 -2.32
CA HIS A 319 -11.39 22.92 -1.03
C HIS A 319 -10.70 24.29 -1.16
N VAL A 320 -9.94 24.51 -2.25
CA VAL A 320 -9.29 25.81 -2.52
C VAL A 320 -10.36 26.86 -2.88
N ALA A 321 -11.34 26.49 -3.69
CA ALA A 321 -12.44 27.40 -4.08
C ALA A 321 -13.25 27.89 -2.87
N ASP A 322 -13.48 27.02 -1.89
CA ASP A 322 -14.21 27.39 -0.66
C ASP A 322 -13.46 28.48 0.14
N SER A 323 -12.12 28.49 0.11
CA SER A 323 -11.31 29.52 0.76
C SER A 323 -11.34 30.88 0.02
N ASP A 324 -11.68 30.89 -1.27
CA ASP A 324 -11.64 32.06 -2.15
C ASP A 324 -13.00 32.66 -2.49
N ILE A 325 -14.07 32.21 -1.83
CA ILE A 325 -15.45 32.69 -2.09
C ILE A 325 -15.51 34.22 -2.02
N ALA A 326 -14.88 34.82 -1.00
CA ALA A 326 -14.91 36.28 -0.82
C ALA A 326 -14.26 37.05 -1.98
N ALA A 327 -13.10 36.56 -2.48
CA ALA A 327 -12.42 37.16 -3.62
C ALA A 327 -13.22 36.97 -4.92
N SER A 328 -13.82 35.80 -5.11
CA SER A 328 -14.69 35.51 -6.26
C SER A 328 -15.95 36.37 -6.27
N VAL A 329 -16.61 36.54 -5.11
CA VAL A 329 -17.78 37.42 -4.96
C VAL A 329 -17.42 38.86 -5.31
N LYS A 330 -16.28 39.35 -4.84
CA LYS A 330 -15.79 40.68 -5.18
C LYS A 330 -15.61 40.87 -6.70
N SER A 331 -14.92 39.95 -7.35
CA SER A 331 -14.69 39.97 -8.81
C SER A 331 -16.00 39.97 -9.61
N ILE A 332 -16.98 39.17 -9.17
CA ILE A 332 -18.33 39.15 -9.77
C ILE A 332 -19.01 40.47 -9.58
N SER A 333 -18.97 41.03 -8.36
CA SER A 333 -19.58 42.33 -8.04
C SER A 333 -18.96 43.46 -8.86
N ASP A 334 -17.63 43.46 -9.02
CA ASP A 334 -16.89 44.45 -9.83
C ASP A 334 -17.30 44.40 -11.32
N PHE A 335 -17.58 43.18 -11.85
CA PHE A 335 -18.05 43.00 -13.22
C PHE A 335 -19.41 43.65 -13.45
N PHE A 336 -20.31 43.64 -12.47
CA PHE A 336 -21.65 44.21 -12.57
C PHE A 336 -21.69 45.68 -12.10
N ALA A 337 -20.61 46.23 -11.58
CA ALA A 337 -20.54 47.62 -11.24
C ALA A 337 -20.67 48.51 -12.49
N PRO A 338 -21.39 49.66 -12.42
CA PRO A 338 -21.47 50.60 -13.53
C PRO A 338 -20.05 51.04 -13.93
N LYS A 339 -19.72 50.91 -15.21
CA LYS A 339 -18.48 51.49 -15.72
C LYS A 339 -18.56 53.02 -15.61
N PRO A 340 -17.51 53.69 -15.14
CA PRO A 340 -17.48 55.15 -15.03
C PRO A 340 -17.61 55.85 -16.36
#